data_379e0bbaee55ce8014d2f586571bff0a
#
_entry.id   379e0bbaee55ce8014d2f586571bff0a
#
_cell.length_a   1.000
_cell.length_b   1.000
_cell.length_c   1.000
_cell.angle_alpha   90.00
_cell.angle_beta   90.00
_cell.angle_gamma   90.00
#
_symmetry.space_group_name_H-M   'P 1'
#
loop_
_entity.id
_entity.type
_entity.pdbx_description
1 polymer ?
#
loop_
_entity_poly.entity_id
_entity_poly.type
_entity_poly.pdbx_seq_one_letter_code
_entity_poly.pdbx_strand_id
1 'polypeptide(L)'
;MNRDDPLPDHRLTIDQALFAARRLLGQSGIETAALDARILLQWATGLTAEQLVMRGGEELPDDAGKRFEEAIASRRRGMPVSRWMGRREFWGMDLALGPETLDPRPDTETLVAAVLSRLGRMSRPFIRDMGTGTGAILLALLKELPQARGLGSDLSFGALKQARLNAHALGLSGRAGFLLSDWGAVPARRADVLVSNPPYIARGELAGLAADVRHHDPRRALDGGADGLVPYRMLANQLGGLVHSGGLIALEIGYRQGEDVLSILKQAGADVTGRGLGLVYDLAGRPRVVVARAPRR
;
A
#
# COMPACT_ATOMS: atom_id res chain seq x y z
N MET A 1 -25.09 -19.38 16.13
CA MET A 1 -23.78 -19.48 16.79
C MET A 1 -23.27 -18.06 16.97
N ASN A 2 -23.02 -17.67 18.22
CA ASN A 2 -22.67 -16.28 18.57
C ASN A 2 -21.31 -15.90 17.96
N ARG A 3 -21.12 -14.61 17.58
CA ARG A 3 -19.83 -14.10 17.06
C ARG A 3 -18.67 -14.21 18.06
N ASP A 4 -18.96 -14.57 19.31
CA ASP A 4 -18.03 -14.62 20.44
C ASP A 4 -17.71 -16.06 20.91
N ASP A 5 -18.09 -17.11 20.15
CA ASP A 5 -17.70 -18.46 20.52
C ASP A 5 -16.19 -18.65 20.43
N PRO A 6 -15.50 -18.98 21.54
CA PRO A 6 -14.05 -19.18 21.56
C PRO A 6 -13.65 -20.44 20.80
N LEU A 7 -12.36 -20.56 20.52
CA LEU A 7 -11.75 -21.84 20.15
C LEU A 7 -11.99 -22.84 21.29
N PRO A 8 -12.19 -24.15 21.01
CA PRO A 8 -12.43 -25.14 22.05
C PRO A 8 -11.29 -25.16 23.09
N ASP A 9 -11.67 -25.16 24.36
CA ASP A 9 -10.82 -25.01 25.55
C ASP A 9 -10.03 -26.31 25.88
N HIS A 10 -9.32 -26.89 24.91
CA HIS A 10 -8.46 -28.05 25.14
C HIS A 10 -7.19 -27.92 24.31
N ARG A 11 -6.09 -28.45 24.80
CA ARG A 11 -4.79 -28.55 24.14
C ARG A 11 -4.93 -29.04 22.70
N LEU A 12 -5.21 -28.08 21.81
CA LEU A 12 -5.37 -28.36 20.39
C LEU A 12 -3.98 -28.64 19.76
N THR A 13 -3.95 -29.55 18.81
CA THR A 13 -2.79 -29.63 17.93
C THR A 13 -2.78 -28.43 16.97
N ILE A 14 -1.62 -28.15 16.38
CA ILE A 14 -1.45 -27.10 15.35
C ILE A 14 -2.48 -27.25 14.24
N ASP A 15 -2.71 -28.47 13.73
CA ASP A 15 -3.68 -28.74 12.68
C ASP A 15 -5.12 -28.49 13.14
N GLN A 16 -5.44 -28.92 14.37
CA GLN A 16 -6.79 -28.71 14.93
C GLN A 16 -7.08 -27.22 15.11
N ALA A 17 -6.13 -26.45 15.64
CA ALA A 17 -6.25 -25.00 15.80
C ALA A 17 -6.43 -24.30 14.44
N LEU A 18 -5.62 -24.69 13.43
CA LEU A 18 -5.73 -24.15 12.08
C LEU A 18 -7.08 -24.47 11.43
N PHE A 19 -7.57 -25.70 11.57
CA PHE A 19 -8.87 -26.11 11.05
C PHE A 19 -10.02 -25.34 11.70
N ALA A 20 -10.01 -25.22 13.03
CA ALA A 20 -11.02 -24.47 13.77
C ALA A 20 -11.05 -22.99 13.36
N ALA A 21 -9.88 -22.35 13.25
CA ALA A 21 -9.75 -20.96 12.84
C ALA A 21 -10.28 -20.72 11.41
N ARG A 22 -9.93 -21.59 10.45
CA ARG A 22 -10.44 -21.51 9.07
C ARG A 22 -11.96 -21.55 9.03
N ARG A 23 -12.55 -22.44 9.81
CA ARG A 23 -14.02 -22.57 9.91
C ARG A 23 -14.65 -21.31 10.51
N LEU A 24 -14.10 -20.79 11.61
CA LEU A 24 -14.62 -19.59 12.28
C LEU A 24 -14.55 -18.35 11.39
N LEU A 25 -13.41 -18.13 10.71
CA LEU A 25 -13.23 -17.01 9.78
C LEU A 25 -14.16 -17.15 8.57
N GLY A 26 -14.29 -18.36 7.99
CA GLY A 26 -15.21 -18.62 6.89
C GLY A 26 -16.67 -18.36 7.24
N GLN A 27 -17.12 -18.78 8.43
CA GLN A 27 -18.46 -18.50 8.95
C GLN A 27 -18.70 -16.99 9.17
N SER A 28 -17.64 -16.20 9.36
CA SER A 28 -17.72 -14.74 9.46
C SER A 28 -17.70 -14.04 8.10
N GLY A 29 -17.76 -14.78 6.98
CA GLY A 29 -17.78 -14.23 5.62
C GLY A 29 -16.41 -13.76 5.11
N ILE A 30 -15.30 -14.21 5.71
CA ILE A 30 -13.96 -13.83 5.30
C ILE A 30 -13.52 -14.75 4.17
N GLU A 31 -13.41 -14.21 2.96
CA GLU A 31 -13.02 -14.96 1.75
C GLU A 31 -11.61 -15.57 1.86
N THR A 32 -10.70 -14.87 2.54
CA THR A 32 -9.30 -15.28 2.74
C THR A 32 -9.08 -16.14 3.97
N ALA A 33 -10.14 -16.73 4.56
CA ALA A 33 -10.13 -17.44 5.85
C ALA A 33 -8.96 -18.43 6.01
N ALA A 34 -8.66 -19.22 4.97
CA ALA A 34 -7.59 -20.21 5.04
C ALA A 34 -6.19 -19.59 5.06
N LEU A 35 -5.99 -18.51 4.31
CA LEU A 35 -4.75 -17.76 4.28
C LEU A 35 -4.54 -16.99 5.58
N ASP A 36 -5.57 -16.27 6.02
CA ASP A 36 -5.54 -15.46 7.23
C ASP A 36 -5.24 -16.30 8.47
N ALA A 37 -5.93 -17.45 8.62
CA ALA A 37 -5.69 -18.38 9.73
C ALA A 37 -4.24 -18.89 9.75
N ARG A 38 -3.68 -19.23 8.57
CA ARG A 38 -2.30 -19.69 8.47
C ARG A 38 -1.31 -18.59 8.87
N ILE A 39 -1.47 -17.39 8.34
CA ILE A 39 -0.58 -16.26 8.63
C ILE A 39 -0.62 -15.91 10.12
N LEU A 40 -1.81 -15.87 10.71
CA LEU A 40 -1.97 -15.56 12.13
C LEU A 40 -1.38 -16.67 13.02
N LEU A 41 -1.46 -17.95 12.61
CA LEU A 41 -0.84 -19.04 13.35
C LEU A 41 0.68 -19.01 13.24
N GLN A 42 1.23 -18.69 12.06
CA GLN A 42 2.66 -18.46 11.87
C GLN A 42 3.17 -17.34 12.79
N TRP A 43 2.43 -16.23 12.84
CA TRP A 43 2.74 -15.12 13.74
C TRP A 43 2.69 -15.52 15.22
N ALA A 44 1.68 -16.26 15.61
CA ALA A 44 1.50 -16.67 17.02
C ALA A 44 2.57 -17.66 17.49
N THR A 45 3.00 -18.56 16.60
CA THR A 45 3.97 -19.62 16.93
C THR A 45 5.42 -19.28 16.58
N GLY A 46 5.65 -18.33 15.66
CA GLY A 46 6.97 -18.07 15.08
C GLY A 46 7.42 -19.13 14.06
N LEU A 47 6.56 -20.10 13.72
CA LEU A 47 6.89 -21.18 12.78
C LEU A 47 6.71 -20.73 11.32
N THR A 48 7.52 -21.30 10.42
CA THR A 48 7.31 -21.13 8.97
C THR A 48 6.11 -21.95 8.48
N ALA A 49 5.67 -21.72 7.24
CA ALA A 49 4.57 -22.50 6.65
C ALA A 49 4.92 -23.99 6.57
N GLU A 50 6.15 -24.33 6.21
CA GLU A 50 6.66 -25.70 6.14
C GLU A 50 6.69 -26.34 7.51
N GLN A 51 7.15 -25.60 8.54
CA GLN A 51 7.19 -26.10 9.92
C GLN A 51 5.78 -26.34 10.48
N LEU A 52 4.79 -25.51 10.14
CA LEU A 52 3.40 -25.76 10.54
C LEU A 52 2.89 -27.09 9.96
N VAL A 53 3.22 -27.38 8.70
CA VAL A 53 2.83 -28.66 8.06
C VAL A 53 3.55 -29.83 8.71
N MET A 54 4.87 -29.73 8.94
CA MET A 54 5.66 -30.83 9.51
C MET A 54 5.28 -31.14 10.95
N ARG A 55 4.85 -30.13 11.71
CA ARG A 55 4.56 -30.22 13.16
C ARG A 55 3.06 -30.18 13.45
N GLY A 56 2.20 -30.40 12.47
CA GLY A 56 0.75 -30.26 12.57
C GLY A 56 0.10 -31.10 13.68
N GLY A 57 0.66 -32.29 13.96
CA GLY A 57 0.21 -33.18 15.04
C GLY A 57 0.72 -32.81 16.46
N GLU A 58 1.63 -31.83 16.58
CA GLU A 58 2.14 -31.39 17.88
C GLU A 58 1.14 -30.50 18.60
N GLU A 59 1.15 -30.51 19.94
CA GLU A 59 0.33 -29.62 20.74
C GLU A 59 0.74 -28.15 20.50
N LEU A 60 -0.24 -27.28 20.34
CA LEU A 60 -0.03 -25.83 20.26
C LEU A 60 0.34 -25.31 21.67
N PRO A 61 1.51 -24.64 21.85
CA PRO A 61 1.88 -24.08 23.15
C PRO A 61 0.83 -23.10 23.66
N ASP A 62 0.52 -23.15 24.96
CA ASP A 62 -0.57 -22.37 25.58
C ASP A 62 -0.47 -20.85 25.29
N ASP A 63 0.74 -20.30 25.35
CA ASP A 63 0.97 -18.88 25.07
C ASP A 63 0.78 -18.52 23.59
N ALA A 64 1.15 -19.42 22.67
CA ALA A 64 0.89 -19.27 21.25
C ALA A 64 -0.60 -19.44 20.94
N GLY A 65 -1.28 -20.38 21.63
CA GLY A 65 -2.71 -20.59 21.52
C GLY A 65 -3.50 -19.35 21.90
N LYS A 66 -3.20 -18.72 23.03
CA LYS A 66 -3.83 -17.47 23.46
C LYS A 66 -3.63 -16.32 22.45
N ARG A 67 -2.39 -16.10 22.01
CA ARG A 67 -2.11 -15.08 20.97
C ARG A 67 -2.89 -15.35 19.68
N PHE A 68 -2.95 -16.60 19.26
CA PHE A 68 -3.70 -17.01 18.07
C PHE A 68 -5.19 -16.77 18.21
N GLU A 69 -5.78 -17.15 19.34
CA GLU A 69 -7.21 -16.94 19.63
C GLU A 69 -7.58 -15.46 19.61
N GLU A 70 -6.80 -14.60 20.26
CA GLU A 70 -6.98 -13.15 20.24
C GLU A 70 -6.93 -12.59 18.82
N ALA A 71 -5.98 -13.07 18.02
CA ALA A 71 -5.82 -12.65 16.62
C ALA A 71 -7.04 -13.07 15.78
N ILE A 72 -7.50 -14.32 15.93
CA ILE A 72 -8.71 -14.83 15.24
C ILE A 72 -9.95 -14.06 15.66
N ALA A 73 -10.14 -13.83 16.95
CA ALA A 73 -11.27 -13.04 17.45
C ALA A 73 -11.25 -11.61 16.88
N SER A 74 -10.08 -10.97 16.82
CA SER A 74 -9.92 -9.65 16.24
C SER A 74 -10.21 -9.65 14.72
N ARG A 75 -9.71 -10.66 13.99
CA ARG A 75 -9.97 -10.81 12.55
C ARG A 75 -11.46 -11.01 12.25
N ARG A 76 -12.17 -11.76 13.06
CA ARG A 76 -13.63 -11.94 12.97
C ARG A 76 -14.41 -10.63 13.15
N ARG A 77 -13.88 -9.70 13.95
CA ARG A 77 -14.45 -8.35 14.10
C ARG A 77 -14.09 -7.39 12.96
N GLY A 78 -13.33 -7.85 11.94
CA GLY A 78 -12.98 -7.10 10.74
C GLY A 78 -11.57 -6.51 10.76
N MET A 79 -10.73 -6.77 11.80
CA MET A 79 -9.35 -6.29 11.81
C MET A 79 -8.55 -6.97 10.69
N PRO A 80 -7.92 -6.23 9.75
CA PRO A 80 -7.01 -6.82 8.76
C PRO A 80 -5.81 -7.49 9.42
N VAL A 81 -5.36 -8.62 8.86
CA VAL A 81 -4.19 -9.35 9.37
C VAL A 81 -2.95 -8.46 9.45
N SER A 82 -2.69 -7.66 8.42
CA SER A 82 -1.59 -6.70 8.37
C SER A 82 -1.64 -5.67 9.50
N ARG A 83 -2.84 -5.16 9.82
CA ARG A 83 -3.06 -4.21 10.92
C ARG A 83 -2.85 -4.86 12.29
N TRP A 84 -3.31 -6.10 12.45
CA TRP A 84 -3.05 -6.88 13.66
C TRP A 84 -1.56 -7.12 13.88
N MET A 85 -0.85 -7.51 12.82
CA MET A 85 0.59 -7.77 12.86
C MET A 85 1.43 -6.49 12.89
N GLY A 86 0.85 -5.33 12.57
CA GLY A 86 1.55 -4.07 12.45
C GLY A 86 2.54 -4.00 11.29
N ARG A 87 2.40 -4.90 10.30
CA ARG A 87 3.32 -5.01 9.16
C ARG A 87 2.65 -5.55 7.90
N ARG A 88 3.22 -5.17 6.76
CA ARG A 88 2.77 -5.58 5.42
C ARG A 88 3.95 -5.87 4.52
N GLU A 89 3.90 -7.00 3.84
CA GLU A 89 4.81 -7.27 2.74
C GLU A 89 4.40 -6.44 1.51
N PHE A 90 5.35 -5.75 0.87
CA PHE A 90 5.17 -4.99 -0.35
C PHE A 90 6.49 -4.99 -1.13
N TRP A 91 6.46 -5.44 -2.37
CA TRP A 91 7.64 -5.52 -3.26
C TRP A 91 8.83 -6.29 -2.64
N GLY A 92 8.56 -7.40 -1.98
CA GLY A 92 9.57 -8.18 -1.26
C GLY A 92 10.22 -7.41 -0.10
N MET A 93 9.54 -6.40 0.45
CA MET A 93 9.94 -5.65 1.64
C MET A 93 8.91 -5.86 2.75
N ASP A 94 9.37 -6.06 3.96
CA ASP A 94 8.53 -6.11 5.13
C ASP A 94 8.41 -4.69 5.73
N LEU A 95 7.29 -4.03 5.53
CA LEU A 95 7.05 -2.66 5.95
C LEU A 95 6.22 -2.63 7.24
N ALA A 96 6.68 -1.90 8.24
CA ALA A 96 5.90 -1.61 9.42
C ALA A 96 4.77 -0.61 9.10
N LEU A 97 3.60 -0.85 9.67
CA LEU A 97 2.41 -0.02 9.52
C LEU A 97 2.23 0.88 10.75
N GLY A 98 1.88 2.14 10.49
CA GLY A 98 1.43 3.06 11.52
C GLY A 98 -0.08 3.30 11.48
N PRO A 99 -0.68 3.82 12.55
CA PRO A 99 -2.12 4.11 12.58
C PRO A 99 -2.54 5.19 11.56
N GLU A 100 -1.59 6.01 11.12
CA GLU A 100 -1.82 7.10 10.18
C GLU A 100 -1.44 6.77 8.73
N THR A 101 -1.02 5.53 8.45
CA THR A 101 -0.63 5.08 7.10
C THR A 101 -1.70 4.23 6.45
N LEU A 102 -1.88 4.33 5.14
CA LEU A 102 -2.62 3.33 4.38
C LEU A 102 -1.88 1.99 4.45
N ASP A 103 -2.61 0.89 4.53
CA ASP A 103 -2.06 -0.46 4.32
C ASP A 103 -1.69 -0.62 2.83
N PRO A 104 -0.41 -0.80 2.45
CA PRO A 104 0.00 -0.92 1.05
C PRO A 104 -0.77 -2.03 0.34
N ARG A 105 -1.36 -1.72 -0.81
CA ARG A 105 -2.15 -2.67 -1.59
C ARG A 105 -1.28 -3.39 -2.61
N PRO A 106 -1.49 -4.69 -2.87
CA PRO A 106 -0.75 -5.42 -3.92
C PRO A 106 -0.87 -4.75 -5.29
N ASP A 107 -2.04 -4.19 -5.61
CA ASP A 107 -2.28 -3.48 -6.88
C ASP A 107 -1.33 -2.30 -7.10
N THR A 108 -0.86 -1.66 -6.01
CA THR A 108 0.10 -0.55 -6.04
C THR A 108 1.48 -0.98 -6.58
N GLU A 109 1.80 -2.27 -6.55
CA GLU A 109 3.03 -2.80 -7.17
C GLU A 109 3.03 -2.59 -8.69
N THR A 110 1.85 -2.50 -9.32
CA THR A 110 1.70 -2.13 -10.73
C THR A 110 2.34 -0.77 -11.02
N LEU A 111 2.23 0.20 -10.10
CA LEU A 111 2.86 1.51 -10.24
C LEU A 111 4.40 1.39 -10.21
N VAL A 112 4.95 0.63 -9.26
CA VAL A 112 6.40 0.39 -9.18
C VAL A 112 6.90 -0.25 -10.47
N ALA A 113 6.26 -1.32 -10.94
CA ALA A 113 6.61 -2.00 -12.19
C ALA A 113 6.51 -1.06 -13.41
N ALA A 114 5.45 -0.23 -13.47
CA ALA A 114 5.26 0.74 -14.54
C ALA A 114 6.39 1.78 -14.60
N VAL A 115 6.86 2.26 -13.47
CA VAL A 115 7.99 3.20 -13.40
C VAL A 115 9.29 2.52 -13.84
N LEU A 116 9.63 1.37 -13.25
CA LEU A 116 10.86 0.65 -13.52
C LEU A 116 11.01 0.29 -15.00
N SER A 117 9.94 -0.16 -15.65
CA SER A 117 9.95 -0.50 -17.08
C SER A 117 10.18 0.69 -18.02
N ARG A 118 10.03 1.93 -17.55
CA ARG A 118 10.11 3.17 -18.34
C ARG A 118 11.30 4.06 -18.05
N LEU A 119 12.02 3.81 -16.95
CA LEU A 119 13.20 4.61 -16.60
C LEU A 119 14.41 4.31 -17.47
N GLY A 120 14.46 3.14 -18.08
CA GLY A 120 15.60 2.73 -18.89
C GLY A 120 16.90 2.74 -18.07
N ARG A 121 18.00 3.22 -18.69
CA ARG A 121 19.31 3.34 -18.04
C ARG A 121 19.55 4.69 -17.35
N MET A 122 18.52 5.31 -16.78
CA MET A 122 18.75 6.52 -15.98
C MET A 122 19.66 6.20 -14.79
N SER A 123 20.85 6.77 -14.78
CA SER A 123 21.89 6.41 -13.84
C SER A 123 21.62 6.90 -12.41
N ARG A 124 20.92 8.03 -12.23
CA ARG A 124 20.71 8.67 -10.90
C ARG A 124 19.41 9.46 -10.83
N PRO A 125 18.23 8.83 -11.02
CA PRO A 125 16.96 9.56 -10.98
C PRO A 125 16.69 10.12 -9.58
N PHE A 126 16.13 11.33 -9.53
CA PHE A 126 15.53 11.89 -8.33
C PHE A 126 14.02 11.68 -8.39
N ILE A 127 13.48 10.96 -7.40
CA ILE A 127 12.08 10.52 -7.34
C ILE A 127 11.33 11.35 -6.31
N ARG A 128 10.15 11.86 -6.64
CA ARG A 128 9.20 12.43 -5.67
C ARG A 128 8.01 11.50 -5.54
N ASP A 129 7.68 11.15 -4.30
CA ASP A 129 6.51 10.36 -3.93
C ASP A 129 5.56 11.24 -3.10
N MET A 130 4.41 11.56 -3.69
CA MET A 130 3.42 12.46 -3.12
C MET A 130 2.32 11.66 -2.43
N GLY A 131 2.10 11.89 -1.12
CA GLY A 131 1.26 11.04 -0.29
C GLY A 131 1.98 9.71 0.01
N THR A 132 3.21 9.79 0.50
CA THR A 132 4.11 8.60 0.59
C THR A 132 3.66 7.54 1.59
N GLY A 133 2.81 7.89 2.56
CA GLY A 133 2.27 6.95 3.56
C GLY A 133 3.38 6.22 4.33
N THR A 134 3.45 4.90 4.16
CA THR A 134 4.51 4.04 4.73
C THR A 134 5.87 4.19 4.05
N GLY A 135 5.95 4.93 2.95
CA GLY A 135 7.10 4.98 2.06
C GLY A 135 7.16 3.86 1.03
N ALA A 136 6.13 3.02 0.92
CA ALA A 136 6.14 1.78 0.14
C ALA A 136 6.64 1.98 -1.30
N ILE A 137 6.05 2.91 -2.05
CA ILE A 137 6.40 3.15 -3.46
C ILE A 137 7.83 3.68 -3.57
N LEU A 138 8.16 4.72 -2.79
CA LEU A 138 9.49 5.33 -2.82
C LEU A 138 10.57 4.32 -2.48
N LEU A 139 10.40 3.56 -1.38
CA LEU A 139 11.40 2.61 -0.90
C LEU A 139 11.57 1.44 -1.87
N ALA A 140 10.48 0.96 -2.50
CA ALA A 140 10.55 -0.05 -3.56
C ALA A 140 11.39 0.43 -4.74
N LEU A 141 11.13 1.64 -5.23
CA LEU A 141 11.91 2.23 -6.32
C LEU A 141 13.38 2.44 -5.94
N LEU A 142 13.66 2.88 -4.72
CA LEU A 142 15.05 3.06 -4.25
C LEU A 142 15.78 1.73 -4.04
N LYS A 143 15.07 0.65 -3.70
CA LYS A 143 15.63 -0.70 -3.59
C LYS A 143 16.10 -1.20 -4.97
N GLU A 144 15.25 -1.05 -5.99
CA GLU A 144 15.54 -1.48 -7.37
C GLU A 144 16.54 -0.57 -8.11
N LEU A 145 16.67 0.68 -7.70
CA LEU A 145 17.52 1.70 -8.34
C LEU A 145 18.61 2.18 -7.37
N PRO A 146 19.77 1.49 -7.29
CA PRO A 146 20.78 1.75 -6.25
C PRO A 146 21.35 3.16 -6.26
N GLN A 147 21.36 3.84 -7.41
CA GLN A 147 21.87 5.23 -7.56
C GLN A 147 20.77 6.30 -7.42
N ALA A 148 19.49 5.90 -7.35
CA ALA A 148 18.39 6.82 -7.18
C ALA A 148 18.39 7.44 -5.77
N ARG A 149 17.85 8.65 -5.69
CA ARG A 149 17.49 9.34 -4.44
C ARG A 149 16.05 9.78 -4.53
N GLY A 150 15.40 9.97 -3.39
CA GLY A 150 14.01 10.40 -3.43
C GLY A 150 13.57 11.19 -2.23
N LEU A 151 12.44 11.85 -2.41
CA LEU A 151 11.74 12.63 -1.41
C LEU A 151 10.29 12.17 -1.35
N GLY A 152 9.90 11.55 -0.23
CA GLY A 152 8.50 11.28 0.11
C GLY A 152 7.90 12.49 0.81
N SER A 153 6.69 12.88 0.44
CA SER A 153 5.94 13.90 1.15
C SER A 153 4.58 13.38 1.56
N ASP A 154 4.10 13.83 2.71
CA ASP A 154 2.78 13.47 3.24
C ASP A 154 2.24 14.61 4.12
N LEU A 155 0.93 14.71 4.24
CA LEU A 155 0.26 15.64 5.15
C LEU A 155 0.33 15.14 6.61
N SER A 156 0.55 13.84 6.83
CA SER A 156 0.61 13.22 8.13
C SER A 156 2.04 13.11 8.65
N PHE A 157 2.31 13.76 9.76
CA PHE A 157 3.59 13.59 10.47
C PHE A 157 3.81 12.13 10.93
N GLY A 158 2.73 11.45 11.38
CA GLY A 158 2.80 10.04 11.77
C GLY A 158 3.14 9.11 10.60
N ALA A 159 2.60 9.38 9.40
CA ALA A 159 2.97 8.64 8.19
C ALA A 159 4.47 8.83 7.85
N LEU A 160 4.97 10.07 7.89
CA LEU A 160 6.39 10.36 7.65
C LEU A 160 7.32 9.74 8.69
N LYS A 161 6.90 9.69 9.96
CA LYS A 161 7.64 8.98 11.00
C LYS A 161 7.75 7.50 10.66
N GLN A 162 6.63 6.88 10.22
CA GLN A 162 6.62 5.48 9.84
C GLN A 162 7.48 5.22 8.59
N ALA A 163 7.39 6.07 7.57
CA ALA A 163 8.23 5.96 6.37
C ALA A 163 9.73 6.05 6.69
N ARG A 164 10.12 6.92 7.63
CA ARG A 164 11.52 7.01 8.10
C ARG A 164 11.98 5.73 8.81
N LEU A 165 11.13 5.14 9.65
CA LEU A 165 11.44 3.88 10.31
C LEU A 165 11.61 2.75 9.29
N ASN A 166 10.74 2.67 8.29
CA ASN A 166 10.86 1.70 7.21
C ASN A 166 12.12 1.92 6.37
N ALA A 167 12.44 3.17 6.02
CA ALA A 167 13.69 3.50 5.32
C ALA A 167 14.93 3.10 6.11
N HIS A 168 14.90 3.28 7.42
CA HIS A 168 16.01 2.87 8.32
C HIS A 168 16.16 1.35 8.35
N ALA A 169 15.06 0.63 8.57
CA ALA A 169 15.05 -0.84 8.61
C ALA A 169 15.56 -1.48 7.31
N LEU A 170 15.30 -0.81 6.16
CA LEU A 170 15.73 -1.26 4.84
C LEU A 170 17.13 -0.74 4.43
N GLY A 171 17.83 0.02 5.28
CA GLY A 171 19.14 0.60 4.96
C GLY A 171 19.09 1.72 3.90
N LEU A 172 17.93 2.36 3.70
CA LEU A 172 17.71 3.36 2.65
C LEU A 172 17.74 4.81 3.16
N SER A 173 17.98 5.05 4.45
CA SER A 173 17.97 6.40 5.07
C SER A 173 18.89 7.42 4.38
N GLY A 174 20.01 7.00 3.81
CA GLY A 174 20.94 7.89 3.12
C GLY A 174 20.46 8.36 1.74
N ARG A 175 19.36 7.76 1.22
CA ARG A 175 18.81 8.03 -0.13
C ARG A 175 17.35 8.47 -0.14
N ALA A 176 16.61 8.26 0.96
CA ALA A 176 15.22 8.64 1.16
C ALA A 176 15.11 9.84 2.11
N GLY A 177 14.60 10.96 1.65
CA GLY A 177 14.18 12.11 2.46
C GLY A 177 12.66 12.09 2.67
N PHE A 178 12.18 12.72 3.75
CA PHE A 178 10.75 12.81 4.04
C PHE A 178 10.38 14.21 4.51
N LEU A 179 9.27 14.77 4.00
CA LEU A 179 8.88 16.15 4.17
C LEU A 179 7.38 16.26 4.45
N LEU A 180 7.01 16.99 5.50
CA LEU A 180 5.62 17.35 5.77
C LEU A 180 5.17 18.41 4.76
N SER A 181 4.18 18.10 3.96
CA SER A 181 3.69 18.98 2.90
C SER A 181 2.28 18.62 2.48
N ASP A 182 1.49 19.64 2.19
CA ASP A 182 0.21 19.51 1.52
C ASP A 182 0.39 19.67 0.01
N TRP A 183 0.33 18.55 -0.71
CA TRP A 183 0.34 18.45 -2.17
C TRP A 183 1.32 19.40 -2.91
N GLY A 184 2.55 19.47 -2.48
CA GLY A 184 3.58 20.14 -3.27
C GLY A 184 3.82 21.61 -3.03
N ALA A 185 3.18 22.20 -2.02
CA ALA A 185 3.41 23.60 -1.62
C ALA A 185 4.86 23.92 -1.19
N VAL A 186 5.81 23.00 -1.42
CA VAL A 186 7.18 23.13 -0.96
C VAL A 186 8.13 23.35 -2.13
N PRO A 187 8.94 24.43 -2.12
CA PRO A 187 10.05 24.61 -3.04
C PRO A 187 11.10 23.53 -2.76
N ALA A 188 11.02 22.43 -3.49
CA ALA A 188 12.00 21.37 -3.45
C ALA A 188 12.52 21.14 -4.88
N ARG A 189 13.67 20.47 -4.99
CA ARG A 189 14.25 20.08 -6.29
C ARG A 189 13.18 19.38 -7.14
N ARG A 190 13.04 19.80 -8.41
CA ARG A 190 12.21 19.09 -9.39
C ARG A 190 12.70 17.65 -9.55
N ALA A 191 11.76 16.75 -9.78
CA ALA A 191 12.05 15.33 -9.93
C ALA A 191 12.23 14.93 -11.39
N ASP A 192 12.97 13.86 -11.61
CA ASP A 192 13.00 13.13 -12.87
C ASP A 192 11.78 12.21 -12.98
N VAL A 193 11.25 11.78 -11.81
CA VAL A 193 10.09 10.90 -11.68
C VAL A 193 9.19 11.40 -10.57
N LEU A 194 7.92 11.60 -10.88
CA LEU A 194 6.85 11.86 -9.92
C LEU A 194 5.97 10.63 -9.81
N VAL A 195 5.78 10.13 -8.61
CA VAL A 195 4.86 9.04 -8.30
C VAL A 195 3.86 9.47 -7.23
N SER A 196 2.68 8.90 -7.26
CA SER A 196 1.68 9.06 -6.19
C SER A 196 0.65 7.95 -6.25
N ASN A 197 0.25 7.47 -5.08
CA ASN A 197 -1.03 6.79 -4.87
C ASN A 197 -1.92 7.74 -4.03
N PRO A 198 -2.59 8.70 -4.67
CA PRO A 198 -3.39 9.67 -3.95
C PRO A 198 -4.71 9.06 -3.50
N PRO A 199 -5.40 9.63 -2.49
CA PRO A 199 -6.77 9.24 -2.19
C PRO A 199 -7.67 9.51 -3.39
N TYR A 200 -8.40 8.49 -3.83
CA TYR A 200 -9.19 8.54 -5.07
C TYR A 200 -10.66 8.15 -4.90
N ILE A 201 -11.11 7.88 -3.68
CA ILE A 201 -12.50 7.49 -3.42
C ILE A 201 -13.36 8.75 -3.30
N ALA A 202 -14.44 8.81 -4.07
CA ALA A 202 -15.37 9.91 -3.94
C ALA A 202 -16.00 9.92 -2.53
N ARG A 203 -16.14 11.12 -1.95
CA ARG A 203 -16.60 11.27 -0.56
C ARG A 203 -17.91 10.55 -0.28
N GLY A 204 -18.83 10.55 -1.25
CA GLY A 204 -20.12 9.87 -1.16
C GLY A 204 -20.01 8.35 -1.13
N GLU A 205 -18.91 7.77 -1.62
CA GLU A 205 -18.69 6.33 -1.67
C GLU A 205 -18.01 5.76 -0.42
N LEU A 206 -17.44 6.62 0.44
CA LEU A 206 -16.70 6.20 1.63
C LEU A 206 -17.53 5.35 2.60
N ALA A 207 -18.83 5.64 2.73
CA ALA A 207 -19.73 4.88 3.60
C ALA A 207 -20.00 3.45 3.10
N GLY A 208 -19.86 3.22 1.79
CA GLY A 208 -20.07 1.93 1.13
C GLY A 208 -18.84 1.03 1.09
N LEU A 209 -17.69 1.50 1.60
CA LEU A 209 -16.47 0.71 1.63
C LEU A 209 -16.60 -0.52 2.55
N ALA A 210 -15.85 -1.56 2.24
CA ALA A 210 -15.72 -2.73 3.09
C ALA A 210 -15.34 -2.30 4.52
N ALA A 211 -15.88 -2.99 5.51
CA ALA A 211 -15.76 -2.59 6.92
C ALA A 211 -14.30 -2.52 7.40
N ASP A 212 -13.45 -3.41 6.91
CA ASP A 212 -12.03 -3.47 7.20
C ASP A 212 -11.29 -2.20 6.72
N VAL A 213 -11.55 -1.74 5.49
CA VAL A 213 -11.00 -0.51 4.94
C VAL A 213 -11.52 0.71 5.71
N ARG A 214 -12.85 0.78 5.88
CA ARG A 214 -13.51 1.94 6.49
C ARG A 214 -13.10 2.19 7.94
N HIS A 215 -12.85 1.13 8.72
CA HIS A 215 -12.57 1.23 10.15
C HIS A 215 -11.07 1.23 10.48
N HIS A 216 -10.23 0.73 9.58
CA HIS A 216 -8.81 0.51 9.89
C HIS A 216 -7.83 1.32 9.02
N ASP A 217 -8.29 1.89 7.91
CA ASP A 217 -7.46 2.81 7.12
C ASP A 217 -7.80 4.28 7.45
N PRO A 218 -6.81 5.19 7.45
CA PRO A 218 -7.05 6.60 7.72
C PRO A 218 -7.96 7.21 6.66
N ARG A 219 -9.06 7.85 7.06
CA ARG A 219 -10.01 8.47 6.13
C ARG A 219 -9.35 9.42 5.13
N ARG A 220 -8.34 10.19 5.58
CA ARG A 220 -7.59 11.11 4.71
C ARG A 220 -6.80 10.41 3.60
N ALA A 221 -6.44 9.13 3.77
CA ALA A 221 -5.78 8.33 2.74
C ALA A 221 -6.78 7.73 1.73
N LEU A 222 -8.08 7.91 1.95
CA LEU A 222 -9.15 7.37 1.11
C LEU A 222 -9.95 8.47 0.41
N ASP A 223 -10.22 9.62 1.08
CA ASP A 223 -11.11 10.70 0.62
C ASP A 223 -10.45 11.52 -0.50
N GLY A 224 -10.82 11.24 -1.73
CA GLY A 224 -10.39 11.96 -2.94
C GLY A 224 -11.21 13.21 -3.26
N GLY A 225 -12.07 13.66 -2.32
CA GLY A 225 -12.96 14.82 -2.52
C GLY A 225 -14.32 14.43 -3.09
N ALA A 226 -15.01 15.41 -3.67
CA ALA A 226 -16.41 15.25 -4.10
C ALA A 226 -16.57 14.14 -5.16
N ASP A 227 -15.64 14.05 -6.10
CA ASP A 227 -15.64 13.15 -7.26
C ASP A 227 -14.44 12.19 -7.31
N GLY A 228 -13.60 12.16 -6.25
CA GLY A 228 -12.41 11.32 -6.21
C GLY A 228 -11.23 11.84 -7.05
N LEU A 229 -11.35 13.01 -7.68
CA LEU A 229 -10.35 13.54 -8.63
C LEU A 229 -9.60 14.78 -8.11
N VAL A 230 -9.94 15.27 -6.91
CA VAL A 230 -9.33 16.48 -6.35
C VAL A 230 -7.80 16.41 -6.27
N PRO A 231 -7.19 15.32 -5.76
CA PRO A 231 -5.73 15.22 -5.68
C PRO A 231 -5.05 15.26 -7.05
N TYR A 232 -5.65 14.64 -8.06
CA TYR A 232 -5.09 14.65 -9.43
C TYR A 232 -5.06 16.05 -10.04
N ARG A 233 -6.12 16.85 -9.82
CA ARG A 233 -6.15 18.26 -10.26
C ARG A 233 -5.11 19.09 -9.52
N MET A 234 -4.93 18.87 -8.21
CA MET A 234 -3.91 19.55 -7.42
C MET A 234 -2.50 19.24 -7.91
N LEU A 235 -2.20 17.98 -8.20
CA LEU A 235 -0.91 17.54 -8.76
C LEU A 235 -0.70 18.11 -10.16
N ALA A 236 -1.72 18.05 -11.03
CA ALA A 236 -1.65 18.53 -12.41
C ALA A 236 -1.34 20.02 -12.48
N ASN A 237 -1.94 20.84 -11.62
CA ASN A 237 -1.71 22.28 -11.54
C ASN A 237 -0.26 22.65 -11.11
N GLN A 238 0.46 21.71 -10.49
CA GLN A 238 1.79 21.95 -9.94
C GLN A 238 2.92 21.24 -10.70
N LEU A 239 2.62 20.51 -11.79
CA LEU A 239 3.59 19.68 -12.53
C LEU A 239 4.88 20.44 -12.87
N GLY A 240 4.76 21.67 -13.32
CA GLY A 240 5.94 22.49 -13.70
C GLY A 240 6.88 22.83 -12.53
N GLY A 241 6.40 22.77 -11.28
CA GLY A 241 7.21 22.92 -10.06
C GLY A 241 7.73 21.60 -9.51
N LEU A 242 7.02 20.49 -9.78
CA LEU A 242 7.29 19.18 -9.20
C LEU A 242 8.26 18.35 -10.04
N VAL A 243 8.17 18.45 -11.37
CA VAL A 243 8.84 17.54 -12.31
C VAL A 243 9.65 18.36 -13.32
N HIS A 244 10.80 17.83 -13.74
CA HIS A 244 11.57 18.38 -14.86
C HIS A 244 10.79 18.25 -16.17
N SER A 245 11.07 19.13 -17.14
CA SER A 245 10.54 19.03 -18.50
C SER A 245 10.80 17.64 -19.08
N GLY A 246 9.74 16.95 -19.55
CA GLY A 246 9.80 15.59 -20.05
C GLY A 246 10.00 14.49 -18.97
N GLY A 247 10.03 14.84 -17.68
CA GLY A 247 10.15 13.86 -16.59
C GLY A 247 8.93 12.93 -16.52
N LEU A 248 9.11 11.75 -15.96
CA LEU A 248 8.09 10.71 -15.88
C LEU A 248 7.10 11.01 -14.77
N ILE A 249 5.81 10.78 -15.04
CA ILE A 249 4.71 10.87 -14.07
C ILE A 249 4.02 9.54 -14.06
N ALA A 250 3.80 8.94 -12.87
CA ALA A 250 3.02 7.73 -12.70
C ALA A 250 2.10 7.89 -11.49
N LEU A 251 0.80 7.81 -11.72
CA LEU A 251 -0.23 8.01 -10.71
C LEU A 251 -1.12 6.77 -10.64
N GLU A 252 -1.28 6.21 -9.44
CA GLU A 252 -2.30 5.18 -9.20
C GLU A 252 -3.69 5.80 -9.30
N ILE A 253 -4.66 5.02 -9.79
CA ILE A 253 -6.04 5.46 -10.02
C ILE A 253 -7.03 4.40 -9.54
N GLY A 254 -8.23 4.83 -9.20
CA GLY A 254 -9.39 3.96 -9.18
C GLY A 254 -9.69 3.43 -10.58
N TYR A 255 -10.07 2.16 -10.69
CA TYR A 255 -10.20 1.44 -11.97
C TYR A 255 -11.18 2.09 -12.98
N ARG A 256 -12.05 3.00 -12.54
CA ARG A 256 -13.00 3.76 -13.40
C ARG A 256 -12.51 5.15 -13.76
N GLN A 257 -11.41 5.63 -13.20
CA GLN A 257 -10.97 7.03 -13.31
C GLN A 257 -9.94 7.26 -14.43
N GLY A 258 -9.60 6.23 -15.20
CA GLY A 258 -8.51 6.29 -16.18
C GLY A 258 -8.62 7.45 -17.16
N GLU A 259 -9.74 7.58 -17.85
CA GLU A 259 -9.95 8.62 -18.85
C GLU A 259 -10.01 10.02 -18.25
N ASP A 260 -10.61 10.16 -17.07
CA ASP A 260 -10.67 11.44 -16.36
C ASP A 260 -9.29 11.94 -15.98
N VAL A 261 -8.44 11.06 -15.40
CA VAL A 261 -7.09 11.42 -14.99
C VAL A 261 -6.19 11.69 -16.20
N LEU A 262 -6.33 10.93 -17.30
CA LEU A 262 -5.65 11.23 -18.56
C LEU A 262 -6.03 12.61 -19.07
N SER A 263 -7.32 12.96 -19.05
CA SER A 263 -7.82 14.28 -19.47
C SER A 263 -7.25 15.41 -18.60
N ILE A 264 -7.25 15.25 -17.28
CA ILE A 264 -6.67 16.22 -16.33
C ILE A 264 -5.19 16.47 -16.65
N LEU A 265 -4.40 15.42 -16.82
CA LEU A 265 -2.98 15.55 -17.12
C LEU A 265 -2.73 16.18 -18.48
N LYS A 266 -3.52 15.83 -19.52
CA LYS A 266 -3.46 16.42 -20.86
C LYS A 266 -3.78 17.92 -20.84
N GLN A 267 -4.80 18.33 -20.08
CA GLN A 267 -5.16 19.74 -19.90
C GLN A 267 -4.03 20.52 -19.21
N ALA A 268 -3.27 19.90 -18.34
CA ALA A 268 -2.06 20.47 -17.72
C ALA A 268 -0.83 20.46 -18.66
N GLY A 269 -0.99 20.03 -19.91
CA GLY A 269 0.06 20.00 -20.96
C GLY A 269 0.97 18.77 -20.88
N ALA A 270 0.66 17.76 -20.07
CA ALA A 270 1.43 16.53 -20.05
C ALA A 270 1.17 15.69 -21.32
N ASP A 271 2.21 15.01 -21.80
CA ASP A 271 2.10 14.02 -22.87
C ASP A 271 1.61 12.70 -22.29
N VAL A 272 0.47 12.23 -22.74
CA VAL A 272 -0.18 10.97 -22.32
C VAL A 272 -0.28 9.96 -23.47
N THR A 273 0.19 10.29 -24.67
CA THR A 273 -0.02 9.52 -25.90
C THR A 273 1.25 8.89 -26.48
N GLY A 274 2.43 9.25 -25.95
CA GLY A 274 3.71 8.72 -26.41
C GLY A 274 3.83 7.19 -26.15
N ARG A 275 4.78 6.56 -26.83
CA ARG A 275 5.05 5.13 -26.65
C ARG A 275 5.31 4.80 -25.17
N GLY A 276 4.50 3.87 -24.63
CA GLY A 276 4.57 3.44 -23.23
C GLY A 276 3.92 4.40 -22.24
N LEU A 277 3.16 5.41 -22.71
CA LEU A 277 2.35 6.31 -21.90
C LEU A 277 0.87 5.89 -21.95
N GLY A 278 0.05 6.48 -21.08
CA GLY A 278 -1.37 6.17 -20.98
C GLY A 278 -1.68 5.23 -19.82
N LEU A 279 -2.70 4.39 -20.00
CA LEU A 279 -3.15 3.46 -18.97
C LEU A 279 -2.27 2.23 -18.86
N VAL A 280 -2.00 1.82 -17.62
CA VAL A 280 -1.36 0.55 -17.27
C VAL A 280 -2.35 -0.25 -16.42
N TYR A 281 -2.44 -1.53 -16.73
CA TYR A 281 -3.41 -2.43 -16.14
C TYR A 281 -2.74 -3.34 -15.10
N ASP A 282 -3.48 -3.68 -14.05
CA ASP A 282 -3.07 -4.67 -13.07
C ASP A 282 -3.18 -6.11 -13.62
N LEU A 283 -2.80 -7.10 -12.83
CA LEU A 283 -2.86 -8.52 -13.21
C LEU A 283 -4.31 -9.02 -13.47
N ALA A 284 -5.32 -8.33 -12.94
CA ALA A 284 -6.73 -8.62 -13.19
C ALA A 284 -7.27 -7.91 -14.44
N GLY A 285 -6.42 -7.20 -15.20
CA GLY A 285 -6.81 -6.47 -16.41
C GLY A 285 -7.58 -5.19 -16.13
N ARG A 286 -7.51 -4.62 -14.94
CA ARG A 286 -8.18 -3.36 -14.58
C ARG A 286 -7.20 -2.19 -14.71
N PRO A 287 -7.63 -1.01 -15.23
CA PRO A 287 -6.79 0.18 -15.22
C PRO A 287 -6.35 0.52 -13.79
N ARG A 288 -5.04 0.64 -13.55
CA ARG A 288 -4.52 0.88 -12.22
C ARG A 288 -3.55 2.06 -12.15
N VAL A 289 -2.85 2.37 -13.23
CA VAL A 289 -1.89 3.47 -13.25
C VAL A 289 -2.06 4.29 -14.53
N VAL A 290 -1.99 5.60 -14.39
CA VAL A 290 -1.80 6.53 -15.51
C VAL A 290 -0.32 6.92 -15.56
N VAL A 291 0.28 6.76 -16.74
CA VAL A 291 1.65 7.17 -17.01
C VAL A 291 1.69 8.28 -18.03
N ALA A 292 2.42 9.35 -17.72
CA ALA A 292 2.55 10.52 -18.56
C ALA A 292 4.00 11.07 -18.53
N ARG A 293 4.27 12.04 -19.40
CA ARG A 293 5.47 12.87 -19.31
C ARG A 293 5.10 14.32 -19.04
N ALA A 294 5.86 14.97 -18.18
CA ALA A 294 5.68 16.39 -17.89
C ALA A 294 5.83 17.24 -19.16
N PRO A 295 5.16 18.41 -19.23
CA PRO A 295 5.22 19.28 -20.40
C PRO A 295 6.67 19.58 -20.80
N ARG A 296 6.93 19.56 -22.10
CA ARG A 296 8.19 20.06 -22.67
C ARG A 296 8.07 21.59 -22.77
N ARG A 297 8.91 22.30 -22.03
CA ARG A 297 9.05 23.74 -22.15
C ARG A 297 10.09 24.07 -23.19
#